data_143ac150345c01a1d18a8dc2601e58ec
#
_entry.id   143ac150345c01a1d18a8dc2601e58ec
#
_cell.length_a   1.000
_cell.length_b   1.000
_cell.length_c   1.000
_cell.angle_alpha   90.00
_cell.angle_beta   90.00
_cell.angle_gamma   90.00
#
_symmetry.space_group_name_H-M   'P 1'
#
loop_
_entity.id
_entity.type
_entity.pdbx_description
1 polymer ?
#
loop_
_entity_poly.entity_id
_entity_poly.type
_entity_poly.pdbx_seq_one_letter_code
_entity_poly.pdbx_strand_id
1 'polypeptide(L)'
;MWQGRFGYREGIFIIYGLAFVGLLLQVIAGPIPATAFAYPFNLVGGSLLLAGILFWGIFHRRAIRRNSARFSFLSGHIATLTSIGGLLLLAVIMGLTKQIPAEMGRGLQHPIHRLGLSSMLSAWYFLLLYLYLLFVLGCVTTDRLMRLKLNLRDGAFVMNHVGLFIALFFGLMSSADIRQYRMQVYSDSDYPEWRGIDQRTKKMVELPVAIELKKFEIAEYPPKLMIIRNNSGKALPYSRPAHLSIDRTPSKGTIDRWQIEVLAHLPYSAAVVTKDSVVFREFRSLGAVHSARVRAANLDFPQEVVSGWVSSGSHVFPYRSLRLTDSLSLVMAEPDPKQYSSQVYLYAENGEIDSATILVNKPLRYRGWYIYQLSYNREQGRWSTMSELELVKDDWLYGVYTGIGLLLIGAAMLFLGPIPASTQAKREDHD
;
A
#
# COMPACT_ATOMS: atom_id res chain seq x y z
N MET A 1 -20.95 42.87 18.69
CA MET A 1 -21.27 41.50 19.09
C MET A 1 -20.05 40.56 19.19
N TRP A 2 -18.91 40.81 18.63
CA TRP A 2 -17.68 40.03 18.73
C TRP A 2 -16.52 40.97 19.10
N GLN A 3 -16.42 41.37 20.39
CA GLN A 3 -15.38 42.30 20.87
C GLN A 3 -14.21 41.59 21.59
N GLY A 4 -14.24 40.26 21.68
CA GLY A 4 -13.18 39.45 22.34
C GLY A 4 -12.13 38.93 21.38
N ARG A 5 -10.98 38.47 21.93
CA ARG A 5 -10.00 37.66 21.18
C ARG A 5 -10.62 36.30 20.87
N PHE A 6 -10.50 35.81 19.62
CA PHE A 6 -10.92 34.47 19.23
C PHE A 6 -10.18 33.44 20.06
N GLY A 7 -10.92 32.56 20.74
CA GLY A 7 -10.39 31.48 21.58
C GLY A 7 -10.72 30.10 21.01
N TYR A 8 -10.52 29.06 21.82
CA TYR A 8 -10.82 27.67 21.44
C TYR A 8 -12.30 27.43 21.12
N ARG A 9 -13.21 28.15 21.79
CA ARG A 9 -14.67 28.08 21.54
C ARG A 9 -14.98 28.46 20.10
N GLU A 10 -14.46 29.57 19.62
CA GLU A 10 -14.63 30.04 18.26
C GLU A 10 -14.01 29.10 17.23
N GLY A 11 -12.81 28.58 17.52
CA GLY A 11 -12.18 27.57 16.68
C GLY A 11 -13.01 26.29 16.55
N ILE A 12 -13.55 25.79 17.65
CA ILE A 12 -14.44 24.63 17.68
C ILE A 12 -15.76 24.93 16.94
N PHE A 13 -16.35 26.11 17.10
CA PHE A 13 -17.55 26.49 16.35
C PHE A 13 -17.32 26.53 14.83
N ILE A 14 -16.14 26.98 14.38
CA ILE A 14 -15.79 26.95 12.95
C ILE A 14 -15.75 25.51 12.45
N ILE A 15 -15.09 24.60 13.18
CA ILE A 15 -15.01 23.19 12.81
C ILE A 15 -16.39 22.54 12.75
N TYR A 16 -17.23 22.74 13.77
CA TYR A 16 -18.60 22.22 13.76
C TYR A 16 -19.45 22.83 12.65
N GLY A 17 -19.31 24.14 12.38
CA GLY A 17 -19.99 24.79 11.29
C GLY A 17 -19.63 24.21 9.92
N LEU A 18 -18.33 24.03 9.65
CA LEU A 18 -17.86 23.41 8.42
C LEU A 18 -18.30 21.95 8.30
N ALA A 19 -18.21 21.19 9.40
CA ALA A 19 -18.68 19.80 9.43
C ALA A 19 -20.18 19.71 9.19
N PHE A 20 -20.98 20.60 9.78
CA PHE A 20 -22.43 20.65 9.61
C PHE A 20 -22.83 21.00 8.18
N VAL A 21 -22.21 22.04 7.60
CA VAL A 21 -22.45 22.42 6.20
C VAL A 21 -22.06 21.28 5.27
N GLY A 22 -20.89 20.67 5.51
CA GLY A 22 -20.44 19.51 4.73
C GLY A 22 -21.38 18.30 4.88
N LEU A 23 -21.95 18.07 6.07
CA LEU A 23 -22.94 17.01 6.29
C LEU A 23 -24.24 17.29 5.54
N LEU A 24 -24.72 18.53 5.53
CA LEU A 24 -25.88 18.92 4.75
C LEU A 24 -25.66 18.68 3.25
N LEU A 25 -24.50 19.12 2.73
CA LEU A 25 -24.13 18.86 1.34
C LEU A 25 -24.05 17.35 1.04
N GLN A 26 -23.50 16.56 1.98
CA GLN A 26 -23.41 15.10 1.86
C GLN A 26 -24.79 14.44 1.75
N VAL A 27 -25.75 14.89 2.55
CA VAL A 27 -27.12 14.34 2.54
C VAL A 27 -27.89 14.76 1.30
N ILE A 28 -27.71 16.00 0.82
CA ILE A 28 -28.44 16.57 -0.32
C ILE A 28 -27.83 16.14 -1.66
N ALA A 29 -26.51 16.27 -1.82
CA ALA A 29 -25.81 16.03 -3.08
C ALA A 29 -25.18 14.62 -3.17
N GLY A 30 -25.10 13.90 -2.05
CA GLY A 30 -24.39 12.63 -1.97
C GLY A 30 -22.87 12.79 -1.93
N PRO A 31 -22.12 11.68 -2.03
CA PRO A 31 -20.67 11.72 -2.02
C PRO A 31 -20.12 12.43 -3.25
N ILE A 32 -18.99 13.11 -3.09
CA ILE A 32 -18.27 13.78 -4.17
C ILE A 32 -17.86 12.74 -5.21
N PRO A 33 -18.23 12.91 -6.50
CA PRO A 33 -17.77 12.03 -7.55
C PRO A 33 -16.25 12.07 -7.69
N ALA A 34 -15.61 10.93 -7.96
CA ALA A 34 -14.16 10.84 -8.09
C ALA A 34 -13.56 11.80 -9.14
N THR A 35 -14.36 12.18 -10.14
CA THR A 35 -13.96 13.09 -11.23
C THR A 35 -14.39 14.54 -11.04
N ALA A 36 -15.12 14.87 -9.94
CA ALA A 36 -15.68 16.21 -9.75
C ALA A 36 -14.63 17.31 -9.68
N PHE A 37 -13.47 16.99 -9.13
CA PHE A 37 -12.35 17.92 -8.98
C PHE A 37 -11.12 17.53 -9.82
N ALA A 38 -11.33 16.74 -10.86
CA ALA A 38 -10.26 16.44 -11.82
C ALA A 38 -9.86 17.70 -12.62
N TYR A 39 -8.71 17.63 -13.28
CA TYR A 39 -8.27 18.70 -14.19
C TYR A 39 -9.38 19.09 -15.17
N PRO A 40 -9.65 20.39 -15.41
CA PRO A 40 -8.95 21.58 -14.89
C PRO A 40 -9.49 22.15 -13.56
N PHE A 41 -10.55 21.59 -12.99
CA PHE A 41 -11.24 22.16 -11.81
C PHE A 41 -10.36 22.20 -10.56
N ASN A 42 -9.49 21.22 -10.36
CA ASN A 42 -8.53 21.22 -9.25
C ASN A 42 -7.51 22.38 -9.35
N LEU A 43 -7.07 22.74 -10.55
CA LEU A 43 -6.20 23.91 -10.76
C LEU A 43 -6.90 25.20 -10.38
N VAL A 44 -8.17 25.37 -10.76
CA VAL A 44 -8.96 26.55 -10.40
C VAL A 44 -9.13 26.61 -8.88
N GLY A 45 -9.55 25.51 -8.25
CA GLY A 45 -9.73 25.42 -6.80
C GLY A 45 -8.41 25.68 -6.03
N GLY A 46 -7.33 25.05 -6.47
CA GLY A 46 -5.99 25.26 -5.91
C GLY A 46 -5.50 26.70 -6.06
N SER A 47 -5.72 27.31 -7.23
CA SER A 47 -5.37 28.71 -7.47
C SER A 47 -6.17 29.67 -6.59
N LEU A 48 -7.45 29.42 -6.40
CA LEU A 48 -8.31 30.21 -5.51
C LEU A 48 -7.85 30.08 -4.05
N LEU A 49 -7.46 28.87 -3.60
CA LEU A 49 -6.91 28.65 -2.27
C LEU A 49 -5.62 29.46 -2.07
N LEU A 50 -4.69 29.38 -3.01
CA LEU A 50 -3.43 30.13 -2.96
C LEU A 50 -3.66 31.65 -3.00
N ALA A 51 -4.55 32.12 -3.88
CA ALA A 51 -4.96 33.53 -3.93
C ALA A 51 -5.55 34.00 -2.60
N GLY A 52 -6.40 33.19 -1.97
CA GLY A 52 -6.97 33.45 -0.65
C GLY A 52 -5.93 33.59 0.45
N ILE A 53 -4.91 32.70 0.46
CA ILE A 53 -3.78 32.77 1.41
C ILE A 53 -2.95 34.02 1.19
N LEU A 54 -2.62 34.37 -0.05
CA LEU A 54 -1.89 35.58 -0.39
C LEU A 54 -2.67 36.84 -0.01
N PHE A 55 -3.95 36.88 -0.34
CA PHE A 55 -4.86 37.98 0.05
C PHE A 55 -4.85 38.14 1.57
N TRP A 56 -5.08 37.04 2.32
CA TRP A 56 -5.00 37.08 3.78
C TRP A 56 -3.66 37.61 4.25
N GLY A 57 -2.53 37.17 3.70
CA GLY A 57 -1.19 37.62 4.06
C GLY A 57 -0.99 39.12 3.92
N ILE A 58 -1.49 39.72 2.80
CA ILE A 58 -1.43 41.16 2.56
C ILE A 58 -2.28 41.93 3.62
N PHE A 59 -3.49 41.49 3.89
CA PHE A 59 -4.35 42.11 4.90
C PHE A 59 -3.84 41.92 6.31
N HIS A 60 -3.32 40.74 6.63
CA HIS A 60 -2.72 40.45 7.92
C HIS A 60 -1.52 41.35 8.21
N ARG A 61 -0.65 41.59 7.23
CA ARG A 61 0.49 42.53 7.34
C ARG A 61 0.03 43.96 7.63
N ARG A 62 -1.05 44.38 6.98
CA ARG A 62 -1.68 45.71 7.26
C ARG A 62 -2.32 45.77 8.64
N ALA A 63 -2.99 44.68 9.08
CA ALA A 63 -3.62 44.59 10.38
C ALA A 63 -2.60 44.58 11.53
N ILE A 64 -1.46 43.91 11.39
CA ILE A 64 -0.36 43.93 12.36
C ILE A 64 0.14 45.37 12.54
N ARG A 65 0.36 46.11 11.44
CA ARG A 65 0.80 47.51 11.51
C ARG A 65 -0.21 48.42 12.24
N ARG A 66 -1.52 48.06 12.24
CA ARG A 66 -2.60 48.77 12.91
C ARG A 66 -2.98 48.22 14.28
N ASN A 67 -2.16 47.29 14.83
CA ASN A 67 -2.39 46.59 16.11
C ASN A 67 -3.78 45.90 16.22
N SER A 68 -4.29 45.36 15.12
CA SER A 68 -5.57 44.63 15.04
C SER A 68 -5.40 43.15 15.24
N ALA A 69 -5.98 42.62 16.33
CA ALA A 69 -5.85 41.18 16.69
C ALA A 69 -6.74 40.23 15.86
N ARG A 70 -7.69 40.76 15.05
CA ARG A 70 -8.73 39.94 14.38
C ARG A 70 -8.17 38.95 13.34
N PHE A 71 -7.14 39.35 12.62
CA PHE A 71 -6.51 38.53 11.58
C PHE A 71 -5.45 37.55 12.11
N SER A 72 -5.04 37.67 13.37
CA SER A 72 -4.02 36.80 13.97
C SER A 72 -4.55 35.42 14.37
N PHE A 73 -5.86 35.21 14.40
CA PHE A 73 -6.46 33.91 14.73
C PHE A 73 -6.05 32.81 13.75
N LEU A 74 -6.11 33.07 12.43
CA LEU A 74 -5.81 32.07 11.39
C LEU A 74 -4.35 31.66 11.34
N SER A 75 -3.42 32.51 11.79
CA SER A 75 -1.99 32.15 11.95
C SER A 75 -1.64 31.70 13.38
N GLY A 76 -2.64 31.61 14.25
CA GLY A 76 -2.46 31.24 15.66
C GLY A 76 -2.59 29.73 15.92
N HIS A 77 -2.01 29.30 17.05
CA HIS A 77 -2.07 27.90 17.49
C HIS A 77 -3.50 27.37 17.69
N ILE A 78 -4.48 28.23 17.99
CA ILE A 78 -5.86 27.83 18.23
C ILE A 78 -6.51 27.31 16.94
N ALA A 79 -6.41 28.07 15.83
CA ALA A 79 -6.95 27.63 14.54
C ALA A 79 -6.26 26.35 14.06
N THR A 80 -4.95 26.25 14.25
CA THR A 80 -4.17 25.07 13.89
C THR A 80 -4.60 23.84 14.69
N LEU A 81 -4.67 23.93 16.03
CA LEU A 81 -5.03 22.79 16.89
C LEU A 81 -6.47 22.34 16.68
N THR A 82 -7.42 23.28 16.50
CA THR A 82 -8.81 22.92 16.22
C THR A 82 -8.99 22.29 14.85
N SER A 83 -8.30 22.75 13.80
CA SER A 83 -8.36 22.14 12.46
C SER A 83 -7.76 20.73 12.44
N ILE A 84 -6.60 20.53 13.08
CA ILE A 84 -5.98 19.21 13.23
C ILE A 84 -6.90 18.29 14.03
N GLY A 85 -7.43 18.75 15.17
CA GLY A 85 -8.33 17.97 16.03
C GLY A 85 -9.60 17.53 15.30
N GLY A 86 -10.19 18.40 14.48
CA GLY A 86 -11.37 18.08 13.66
C GLY A 86 -11.07 16.97 12.64
N LEU A 87 -9.98 17.09 11.90
CA LEU A 87 -9.56 16.04 10.93
C LEU A 87 -9.12 14.74 11.62
N LEU A 88 -8.45 14.83 12.76
CA LEU A 88 -8.06 13.65 13.52
C LEU A 88 -9.30 12.86 13.97
N LEU A 89 -10.34 13.54 14.45
CA LEU A 89 -11.61 12.89 14.80
C LEU A 89 -12.22 12.17 13.60
N LEU A 90 -12.25 12.80 12.43
CA LEU A 90 -12.73 12.15 11.20
C LEU A 90 -11.84 10.96 10.79
N ALA A 91 -10.52 11.06 10.94
CA ALA A 91 -9.60 9.97 10.65
C ALA A 91 -9.81 8.77 11.59
N VAL A 92 -10.10 9.01 12.87
CA VAL A 92 -10.45 7.93 13.82
C VAL A 92 -11.76 7.25 13.40
N ILE A 93 -12.80 8.03 13.07
CA ILE A 93 -14.08 7.49 12.58
C ILE A 93 -13.86 6.66 11.30
N MET A 94 -13.04 7.18 10.36
CA MET A 94 -12.69 6.47 9.13
C MET A 94 -11.98 5.14 9.40
N GLY A 95 -11.07 5.09 10.37
CA GLY A 95 -10.38 3.85 10.77
C GLY A 95 -11.30 2.82 11.44
N LEU A 96 -12.36 3.26 12.10
CA LEU A 96 -13.35 2.39 12.74
C LEU A 96 -14.47 1.92 11.79
N THR A 97 -14.58 2.49 10.59
CA THR A 97 -15.61 2.17 9.61
C THR A 97 -15.02 1.49 8.38
N LYS A 98 -15.69 0.45 7.87
CA LYS A 98 -15.27 -0.19 6.61
C LYS A 98 -15.41 0.81 5.47
N GLN A 99 -14.30 1.15 4.84
CA GLN A 99 -14.27 2.05 3.70
C GLN A 99 -14.54 1.31 2.39
N ILE A 100 -15.43 1.86 1.57
CA ILE A 100 -15.75 1.37 0.22
C ILE A 100 -15.67 2.54 -0.77
N PRO A 101 -15.40 2.27 -2.06
CA PRO A 101 -15.48 3.32 -3.09
C PRO A 101 -16.84 4.00 -3.09
N ALA A 102 -16.86 5.33 -3.24
CA ALA A 102 -18.09 6.13 -3.21
C ALA A 102 -19.15 5.64 -4.21
N GLU A 103 -18.70 5.17 -5.39
CA GLU A 103 -19.57 4.64 -6.43
C GLU A 103 -20.32 3.37 -5.99
N MET A 104 -19.67 2.50 -5.20
CA MET A 104 -20.30 1.29 -4.65
C MET A 104 -21.28 1.60 -3.51
N GLY A 105 -21.08 2.72 -2.80
CA GLY A 105 -21.97 3.18 -1.72
C GLY A 105 -23.24 3.85 -2.23
N ARG A 106 -23.28 4.29 -3.49
CA ARG A 106 -24.45 4.95 -4.08
C ARG A 106 -25.61 3.97 -4.20
N GLY A 107 -26.76 4.39 -3.67
CA GLY A 107 -27.98 3.57 -3.66
C GLY A 107 -28.12 2.63 -2.45
N LEU A 108 -27.13 2.50 -1.59
CA LEU A 108 -27.27 1.75 -0.34
C LEU A 108 -28.06 2.57 0.69
N GLN A 109 -29.14 1.99 1.23
CA GLN A 109 -30.08 2.68 2.14
C GLN A 109 -29.55 2.86 3.57
N HIS A 110 -28.46 2.16 3.94
CA HIS A 110 -27.95 2.18 5.30
C HIS A 110 -27.40 3.58 5.68
N PRO A 111 -27.72 4.12 6.86
CA PRO A 111 -27.32 5.47 7.28
C PRO A 111 -25.80 5.74 7.15
N ILE A 112 -24.95 4.76 7.44
CA ILE A 112 -23.49 4.88 7.32
C ILE A 112 -23.07 5.30 5.90
N HIS A 113 -23.72 4.76 4.86
CA HIS A 113 -23.42 5.10 3.47
C HIS A 113 -23.99 6.47 3.09
N ARG A 114 -25.21 6.78 3.52
CA ARG A 114 -25.86 8.07 3.26
C ARG A 114 -25.11 9.24 3.91
N LEU A 115 -24.60 9.05 5.12
CA LEU A 115 -23.79 10.04 5.83
C LEU A 115 -22.35 10.12 5.31
N GLY A 116 -21.93 9.25 4.37
CA GLY A 116 -20.58 9.23 3.81
C GLY A 116 -19.50 8.65 4.74
N LEU A 117 -19.88 8.01 5.86
CA LEU A 117 -18.93 7.43 6.81
C LEU A 117 -18.16 6.25 6.23
N SER A 118 -18.74 5.53 5.28
CA SER A 118 -18.08 4.43 4.55
C SER A 118 -17.27 4.86 3.33
N SER A 119 -17.30 6.14 2.97
CA SER A 119 -16.52 6.75 1.89
C SER A 119 -16.02 8.11 2.30
N MET A 120 -15.35 8.18 3.44
CA MET A 120 -14.98 9.39 4.16
C MET A 120 -14.21 10.39 3.30
N LEU A 121 -13.25 9.92 2.49
CA LEU A 121 -12.43 10.77 1.62
C LEU A 121 -13.23 11.46 0.50
N SER A 122 -14.42 10.93 0.18
CA SER A 122 -15.37 11.54 -0.78
C SER A 122 -16.51 12.31 -0.09
N ALA A 123 -16.42 12.51 1.23
CA ALA A 123 -17.44 13.24 1.98
C ALA A 123 -17.15 14.75 1.98
N TRP A 124 -18.20 15.58 1.79
CA TRP A 124 -18.09 17.03 1.76
C TRP A 124 -17.53 17.63 3.05
N TYR A 125 -17.90 17.09 4.21
CA TYR A 125 -17.38 17.59 5.50
C TYR A 125 -15.88 17.28 5.67
N PHE A 126 -15.39 16.16 5.12
CA PHE A 126 -13.96 15.87 5.11
C PHE A 126 -13.20 16.85 4.22
N LEU A 127 -13.68 17.07 3.00
CA LEU A 127 -13.06 18.04 2.07
C LEU A 127 -13.03 19.46 2.63
N LEU A 128 -14.15 19.93 3.21
CA LEU A 128 -14.22 21.30 3.79
C LEU A 128 -13.24 21.48 4.96
N LEU A 129 -13.13 20.49 5.85
CA LEU A 129 -12.17 20.54 6.95
C LEU A 129 -10.72 20.42 6.44
N TYR A 130 -10.47 19.62 5.41
CA TYR A 130 -9.17 19.51 4.78
C TYR A 130 -8.73 20.82 4.12
N LEU A 131 -9.60 21.46 3.36
CA LEU A 131 -9.35 22.78 2.76
C LEU A 131 -9.13 23.86 3.82
N TYR A 132 -9.88 23.82 4.92
CA TYR A 132 -9.68 24.72 6.05
C TYR A 132 -8.31 24.51 6.71
N LEU A 133 -7.88 23.25 6.92
CA LEU A 133 -6.53 22.97 7.41
C LEU A 133 -5.46 23.50 6.47
N LEU A 134 -5.58 23.26 5.15
CA LEU A 134 -4.64 23.81 4.17
C LEU A 134 -4.58 25.33 4.20
N PHE A 135 -5.72 25.99 4.31
CA PHE A 135 -5.80 27.44 4.41
C PHE A 135 -5.10 27.96 5.68
N VAL A 136 -5.40 27.38 6.84
CA VAL A 136 -4.76 27.71 8.13
C VAL A 136 -3.25 27.48 8.06
N LEU A 137 -2.81 26.33 7.54
CA LEU A 137 -1.40 26.00 7.37
C LEU A 137 -0.69 27.00 6.45
N GLY A 138 -1.33 27.38 5.34
CA GLY A 138 -0.85 28.44 4.45
C GLY A 138 -0.73 29.80 5.14
N CYS A 139 -1.70 30.18 5.98
CA CYS A 139 -1.65 31.39 6.77
C CYS A 139 -0.50 31.38 7.80
N VAL A 140 -0.33 30.28 8.53
CA VAL A 140 0.77 30.10 9.50
C VAL A 140 2.13 30.18 8.79
N THR A 141 2.27 29.51 7.67
CA THR A 141 3.48 29.50 6.88
C THR A 141 3.81 30.90 6.35
N THR A 142 2.82 31.61 5.81
CA THR A 142 2.96 32.98 5.30
C THR A 142 3.35 33.96 6.41
N ASP A 143 2.70 33.91 7.59
CA ASP A 143 3.04 34.74 8.73
C ASP A 143 4.51 34.50 9.17
N ARG A 144 4.94 33.24 9.21
CA ARG A 144 6.30 32.90 9.61
C ARG A 144 7.33 33.34 8.59
N LEU A 145 7.04 33.17 7.29
CA LEU A 145 7.89 33.67 6.20
C LEU A 145 8.08 35.19 6.26
N MET A 146 7.01 35.93 6.58
CA MET A 146 7.10 37.39 6.73
C MET A 146 7.94 37.85 7.92
N ARG A 147 8.12 37.01 8.93
CA ARG A 147 8.91 37.27 10.16
C ARG A 147 10.22 36.48 10.20
N LEU A 148 10.61 35.85 9.11
CA LEU A 148 11.76 34.96 9.03
C LEU A 148 13.05 35.65 9.51
N LYS A 149 13.73 35.02 10.47
CA LYS A 149 15.08 35.35 10.86
C LYS A 149 16.02 34.30 10.23
N LEU A 150 17.16 34.77 9.73
CA LEU A 150 18.16 33.89 9.10
C LEU A 150 18.92 33.08 10.19
N ASN A 151 18.21 32.20 10.87
CA ASN A 151 18.77 31.24 11.82
C ASN A 151 18.26 29.83 11.50
N LEU A 152 19.00 28.82 11.96
CA LEU A 152 18.73 27.41 11.68
C LEU A 152 17.33 26.97 12.13
N ARG A 153 16.89 27.44 13.30
CA ARG A 153 15.58 27.06 13.90
C ARG A 153 14.41 27.61 13.10
N ASP A 154 14.47 28.86 12.67
CA ASP A 154 13.42 29.48 11.86
C ASP A 154 13.40 28.84 10.46
N GLY A 155 14.58 28.55 9.88
CA GLY A 155 14.72 27.82 8.63
C GLY A 155 14.08 26.44 8.70
N ALA A 156 14.39 25.67 9.75
CA ALA A 156 13.80 24.35 9.98
C ALA A 156 12.28 24.40 10.14
N PHE A 157 11.76 25.38 10.92
CA PHE A 157 10.33 25.59 11.07
C PHE A 157 9.65 25.86 9.72
N VAL A 158 10.20 26.75 8.92
CA VAL A 158 9.66 27.10 7.60
C VAL A 158 9.70 25.90 6.68
N MET A 159 10.82 25.16 6.62
CA MET A 159 10.92 23.96 5.78
C MET A 159 9.87 22.91 6.14
N ASN A 160 9.64 22.66 7.44
CA ASN A 160 8.59 21.73 7.87
C ASN A 160 7.19 22.20 7.45
N HIS A 161 6.86 23.48 7.62
CA HIS A 161 5.52 23.99 7.31
C HIS A 161 5.28 24.13 5.81
N VAL A 162 6.27 24.62 5.06
CA VAL A 162 6.23 24.66 3.58
C VAL A 162 6.17 23.25 3.02
N GLY A 163 7.01 22.33 3.53
CA GLY A 163 7.01 20.94 3.10
C GLY A 163 5.68 20.25 3.34
N LEU A 164 5.09 20.44 4.53
CA LEU A 164 3.77 19.92 4.86
C LEU A 164 2.68 20.50 3.96
N PHE A 165 2.71 21.83 3.73
CA PHE A 165 1.75 22.48 2.85
C PHE A 165 1.83 21.94 1.42
N ILE A 166 3.04 21.83 0.88
CA ILE A 166 3.29 21.28 -0.47
C ILE A 166 2.81 19.83 -0.55
N ALA A 167 3.19 18.98 0.41
CA ALA A 167 2.80 17.58 0.41
C ALA A 167 1.28 17.41 0.45
N LEU A 168 0.59 18.13 1.32
CA LEU A 168 -0.87 18.08 1.44
C LEU A 168 -1.58 18.70 0.21
N PHE A 169 -1.08 19.84 -0.29
CA PHE A 169 -1.66 20.50 -1.46
C PHE A 169 -1.56 19.62 -2.71
N PHE A 170 -0.37 19.13 -3.01
CA PHE A 170 -0.18 18.23 -4.16
C PHE A 170 -0.83 16.86 -3.94
N GLY A 171 -0.92 16.37 -2.69
CA GLY A 171 -1.70 15.18 -2.36
C GLY A 171 -3.19 15.33 -2.67
N LEU A 172 -3.77 16.52 -2.44
CA LEU A 172 -5.14 16.81 -2.83
C LEU A 172 -5.30 16.86 -4.36
N MET A 173 -4.36 17.49 -5.08
CA MET A 173 -4.35 17.52 -6.56
C MET A 173 -4.23 16.09 -7.13
N SER A 174 -3.29 15.30 -6.61
CA SER A 174 -3.09 13.90 -6.97
C SER A 174 -4.35 13.08 -6.75
N SER A 175 -5.00 13.20 -5.59
CA SER A 175 -6.22 12.44 -5.29
C SER A 175 -7.35 12.68 -6.32
N ALA A 176 -7.37 13.83 -6.99
CA ALA A 176 -8.33 14.16 -8.03
C ALA A 176 -7.96 13.60 -9.41
N ASP A 177 -6.67 13.60 -9.76
CA ASP A 177 -6.18 13.32 -11.11
C ASP A 177 -5.52 11.94 -11.29
N ILE A 178 -5.18 11.22 -10.21
CA ILE A 178 -4.53 9.91 -10.32
C ILE A 178 -5.36 8.97 -11.19
N ARG A 179 -4.74 8.35 -12.17
CA ARG A 179 -5.30 7.35 -13.06
C ARG A 179 -4.75 5.99 -12.68
N GLN A 180 -5.62 5.05 -12.37
CA GLN A 180 -5.26 3.73 -11.87
C GLN A 180 -6.13 2.69 -12.55
N TYR A 181 -5.50 1.80 -13.31
CA TYR A 181 -6.16 0.79 -14.11
C TYR A 181 -5.62 -0.59 -13.78
N ARG A 182 -6.48 -1.59 -13.76
CA ARG A 182 -6.09 -2.99 -13.70
C ARG A 182 -6.28 -3.64 -15.04
N MET A 183 -5.28 -4.40 -15.45
CA MET A 183 -5.26 -5.11 -16.72
C MET A 183 -4.84 -6.55 -16.45
N GLN A 184 -5.54 -7.50 -17.06
CA GLN A 184 -5.14 -8.91 -17.08
C GLN A 184 -4.56 -9.22 -18.44
N VAL A 185 -3.34 -9.74 -18.48
CA VAL A 185 -2.62 -10.14 -19.68
C VAL A 185 -2.34 -11.63 -19.65
N TYR A 186 -2.41 -12.28 -20.79
CA TYR A 186 -2.31 -13.73 -20.92
C TYR A 186 -1.20 -14.11 -21.90
N SER A 187 -0.40 -15.13 -21.56
CA SER A 187 0.68 -15.61 -22.41
C SER A 187 0.22 -16.55 -23.53
N ASP A 188 -1.03 -16.98 -23.47
CA ASP A 188 -1.74 -17.79 -24.48
C ASP A 188 -2.71 -16.96 -25.32
N SER A 189 -2.67 -15.63 -25.20
CA SER A 189 -3.43 -14.71 -26.06
C SER A 189 -2.68 -14.44 -27.35
N ASP A 190 -3.41 -14.44 -28.47
CA ASP A 190 -2.88 -14.09 -29.80
C ASP A 190 -2.70 -12.57 -30.01
N TYR A 191 -3.22 -11.76 -29.08
CA TYR A 191 -3.26 -10.30 -29.21
C TYR A 191 -2.81 -9.62 -27.92
N PRO A 192 -2.10 -8.47 -28.02
CA PRO A 192 -1.80 -7.63 -26.87
C PRO A 192 -3.10 -7.06 -26.28
N GLU A 193 -3.18 -6.96 -24.98
CA GLU A 193 -4.32 -6.34 -24.29
C GLU A 193 -4.08 -4.82 -24.14
N TRP A 194 -5.08 -4.02 -24.52
CA TRP A 194 -5.07 -2.56 -24.41
C TRP A 194 -6.21 -2.00 -23.56
N ARG A 195 -7.02 -2.86 -22.94
CA ARG A 195 -8.15 -2.48 -22.09
C ARG A 195 -7.81 -2.71 -20.63
N GLY A 196 -8.19 -1.77 -19.81
CA GLY A 196 -8.05 -1.85 -18.35
C GLY A 196 -9.33 -1.47 -17.62
N ILE A 197 -9.47 -1.97 -16.40
CA ILE A 197 -10.59 -1.60 -15.53
C ILE A 197 -10.14 -0.42 -14.68
N ASP A 198 -10.76 0.73 -14.88
CA ASP A 198 -10.59 1.91 -14.05
C ASP A 198 -10.96 1.60 -12.60
N GLN A 199 -10.02 1.85 -11.66
CA GLN A 199 -10.20 1.45 -10.26
C GLN A 199 -11.18 2.36 -9.51
N ARG A 200 -11.50 3.54 -10.04
CA ARG A 200 -12.46 4.47 -9.46
C ARG A 200 -13.89 4.20 -9.96
N THR A 201 -14.05 4.14 -11.30
CA THR A 201 -15.37 4.01 -11.93
C THR A 201 -15.81 2.57 -12.14
N LYS A 202 -14.88 1.60 -12.02
CA LYS A 202 -15.05 0.18 -12.32
C LYS A 202 -15.51 -0.10 -13.75
N LYS A 203 -15.27 0.85 -14.63
CA LYS A 203 -15.56 0.70 -16.08
C LYS A 203 -14.32 0.24 -16.82
N MET A 204 -14.53 -0.52 -17.87
CA MET A 204 -13.49 -0.87 -18.83
C MET A 204 -13.19 0.34 -19.71
N VAL A 205 -11.92 0.63 -19.90
CA VAL A 205 -11.42 1.74 -20.72
C VAL A 205 -10.26 1.27 -21.59
N GLU A 206 -10.07 1.93 -22.72
CA GLU A 206 -8.90 1.74 -23.58
C GLU A 206 -7.72 2.56 -23.05
N LEU A 207 -6.53 1.98 -23.10
CA LEU A 207 -5.30 2.55 -22.61
C LEU A 207 -4.36 2.91 -23.76
N PRO A 208 -3.51 3.93 -23.61
CA PRO A 208 -2.56 4.36 -24.66
C PRO A 208 -1.34 3.43 -24.77
N VAL A 209 -1.38 2.26 -24.14
CA VAL A 209 -0.36 1.23 -24.20
C VAL A 209 -1.03 -0.13 -24.20
N ALA A 210 -0.68 -0.96 -25.19
CA ALA A 210 -1.06 -2.37 -25.17
C ALA A 210 0.07 -3.22 -24.63
N ILE A 211 -0.26 -4.28 -23.90
CA ILE A 211 0.70 -5.15 -23.24
C ILE A 211 0.44 -6.61 -23.63
N GLU A 212 1.48 -7.28 -24.09
CA GLU A 212 1.49 -8.70 -24.38
C GLU A 212 2.35 -9.42 -23.36
N LEU A 213 1.80 -10.43 -22.69
CA LEU A 213 2.56 -11.26 -21.78
C LEU A 213 3.30 -12.35 -22.56
N LYS A 214 4.62 -12.25 -22.58
CA LYS A 214 5.47 -13.29 -23.20
C LYS A 214 5.66 -14.49 -22.29
N LYS A 215 5.95 -14.23 -21.00
CA LYS A 215 6.24 -15.27 -20.01
C LYS A 215 5.98 -14.76 -18.60
N PHE A 216 5.34 -15.58 -17.79
CA PHE A 216 5.25 -15.40 -16.35
C PHE A 216 6.18 -16.38 -15.64
N GLU A 217 6.88 -15.94 -14.61
CA GLU A 217 7.81 -16.78 -13.83
C GLU A 217 7.67 -16.49 -12.34
N ILE A 218 7.72 -17.56 -11.55
CA ILE A 218 7.82 -17.51 -10.09
C ILE A 218 9.16 -18.12 -9.67
N ALA A 219 10.00 -17.32 -8.98
CA ALA A 219 11.07 -17.86 -8.18
C ALA A 219 10.51 -18.30 -6.82
N GLU A 220 10.77 -19.50 -6.39
CA GLU A 220 10.23 -20.09 -5.17
C GLU A 220 11.31 -20.20 -4.10
N TYR A 221 10.90 -20.17 -2.84
CA TYR A 221 11.76 -20.61 -1.75
C TYR A 221 11.92 -22.14 -1.79
N PRO A 222 13.00 -22.67 -1.18
CA PRO A 222 13.18 -24.12 -1.08
C PRO A 222 11.95 -24.79 -0.45
N PRO A 223 11.49 -25.93 -0.98
CA PRO A 223 10.37 -26.66 -0.43
C PRO A 223 10.68 -27.15 0.99
N LYS A 224 9.65 -27.23 1.82
CA LYS A 224 9.75 -27.59 3.23
C LYS A 224 9.11 -28.95 3.48
N LEU A 225 9.82 -29.82 4.17
CA LEU A 225 9.27 -31.07 4.72
C LEU A 225 8.73 -30.82 6.12
N MET A 226 7.57 -31.38 6.42
CA MET A 226 6.91 -31.28 7.73
C MET A 226 6.29 -32.62 8.09
N ILE A 227 6.15 -32.89 9.40
CA ILE A 227 5.38 -34.04 9.89
C ILE A 227 4.00 -33.56 10.29
N ILE A 228 2.98 -34.21 9.78
CA ILE A 228 1.59 -33.95 10.09
C ILE A 228 0.93 -35.14 10.80
N ARG A 229 -0.10 -34.84 11.60
CA ARG A 229 -0.96 -35.86 12.18
C ARG A 229 -2.05 -36.25 11.18
N ASN A 230 -2.21 -37.52 10.86
CA ASN A 230 -3.10 -38.04 9.81
C ASN A 230 -4.59 -37.69 10.03
N ASN A 231 -5.04 -37.65 11.30
CA ASN A 231 -6.43 -37.38 11.62
C ASN A 231 -6.83 -35.90 11.58
N SER A 232 -5.88 -34.97 11.69
CA SER A 232 -6.17 -33.53 11.79
C SER A 232 -5.47 -32.67 10.75
N GLY A 233 -4.50 -33.22 10.01
CA GLY A 233 -3.66 -32.47 9.07
C GLY A 233 -2.73 -31.45 9.71
N LYS A 234 -2.71 -31.33 11.05
CA LYS A 234 -1.91 -30.34 11.77
C LYS A 234 -0.45 -30.73 11.83
N ALA A 235 0.43 -29.77 11.53
CA ALA A 235 1.87 -29.95 11.63
C ALA A 235 2.35 -30.03 13.09
N LEU A 236 3.42 -30.77 13.31
CA LEU A 236 4.03 -30.98 14.62
C LEU A 236 5.38 -30.27 14.74
N PRO A 237 5.79 -29.85 15.96
CA PRO A 237 4.97 -29.70 17.19
C PRO A 237 3.93 -28.57 17.05
N TYR A 238 2.79 -28.70 17.68
CA TYR A 238 1.66 -27.74 17.51
C TYR A 238 1.98 -26.30 17.88
N SER A 239 2.81 -26.11 18.92
CA SER A 239 3.17 -24.76 19.40
C SER A 239 4.08 -24.01 18.43
N ARG A 240 4.95 -24.75 17.73
CA ARG A 240 5.90 -24.20 16.75
C ARG A 240 6.22 -25.29 15.72
N PRO A 241 5.48 -25.34 14.61
CA PRO A 241 5.68 -26.34 13.57
C PRO A 241 7.13 -26.37 13.10
N ALA A 242 7.79 -27.54 13.24
CA ALA A 242 9.14 -27.75 12.76
C ALA A 242 9.12 -28.13 11.29
N HIS A 243 10.13 -27.69 10.55
CA HIS A 243 10.28 -28.03 9.13
C HIS A 243 11.76 -28.23 8.77
N LEU A 244 12.00 -29.00 7.73
CA LEU A 244 13.30 -29.15 7.09
C LEU A 244 13.22 -28.58 5.68
N SER A 245 13.98 -27.51 5.41
CA SER A 245 14.09 -26.93 4.05
C SER A 245 15.04 -27.76 3.20
N ILE A 246 14.68 -27.94 1.92
CA ILE A 246 15.52 -28.68 0.95
C ILE A 246 16.34 -27.66 0.15
N ASP A 247 17.38 -27.08 0.77
CA ASP A 247 18.27 -26.11 0.13
C ASP A 247 19.30 -26.76 -0.77
N ARG A 248 19.68 -28.00 -0.45
CA ARG A 248 20.69 -28.84 -1.16
C ARG A 248 20.34 -30.30 -1.04
N THR A 249 20.89 -31.13 -1.95
CA THR A 249 20.71 -32.56 -1.92
C THR A 249 22.08 -33.24 -2.08
N PRO A 250 22.43 -34.22 -1.22
CA PRO A 250 21.64 -34.68 -0.07
C PRO A 250 21.64 -33.71 1.10
N SER A 251 20.58 -33.75 1.89
CA SER A 251 20.43 -32.97 3.13
C SER A 251 19.87 -33.85 4.24
N LYS A 252 20.19 -33.52 5.49
CA LYS A 252 19.76 -34.26 6.67
C LYS A 252 19.34 -33.31 7.78
N GLY A 253 18.28 -33.64 8.47
CA GLY A 253 17.78 -32.86 9.60
C GLY A 253 16.82 -33.63 10.47
N THR A 254 16.41 -33.05 11.58
CA THR A 254 15.50 -33.69 12.54
C THR A 254 14.20 -32.88 12.61
N ILE A 255 13.06 -33.56 12.52
CA ILE A 255 11.74 -33.00 12.74
C ILE A 255 11.09 -33.87 13.84
N ASP A 256 10.78 -33.26 14.99
CA ASP A 256 10.28 -33.95 16.17
C ASP A 256 11.21 -35.13 16.54
N ARG A 257 10.71 -36.36 16.57
CA ARG A 257 11.47 -37.60 16.87
C ARG A 257 12.01 -38.33 15.65
N TRP A 258 11.94 -37.70 14.47
CA TRP A 258 12.37 -38.32 13.22
C TRP A 258 13.57 -37.63 12.62
N GLN A 259 14.59 -38.43 12.34
CA GLN A 259 15.73 -38.02 11.51
C GLN A 259 15.36 -38.22 10.05
N ILE A 260 15.31 -37.12 9.29
CA ILE A 260 14.92 -37.07 7.88
C ILE A 260 16.20 -36.87 7.04
N GLU A 261 16.41 -37.74 6.07
CA GLU A 261 17.47 -37.62 5.08
C GLU A 261 16.84 -37.52 3.68
N VAL A 262 17.14 -36.44 2.97
CA VAL A 262 16.71 -36.21 1.60
C VAL A 262 17.74 -36.74 0.66
N LEU A 263 17.41 -37.84 -0.04
CA LEU A 263 18.30 -38.56 -0.93
C LEU A 263 18.35 -37.97 -2.34
N ALA A 264 17.19 -37.47 -2.82
CA ALA A 264 17.05 -36.82 -4.12
C ALA A 264 15.92 -35.78 -4.06
N HIS A 265 16.05 -34.74 -4.86
CA HIS A 265 15.00 -33.70 -5.02
C HIS A 265 14.85 -33.39 -6.50
N LEU A 266 13.60 -33.42 -6.99
CA LEU A 266 13.22 -33.07 -8.35
C LEU A 266 12.28 -31.84 -8.30
N PRO A 267 12.74 -30.68 -8.72
CA PRO A 267 11.89 -29.47 -8.69
C PRO A 267 10.77 -29.49 -9.74
N TYR A 268 10.91 -30.30 -10.78
CA TYR A 268 9.93 -30.51 -11.84
C TYR A 268 9.74 -31.99 -12.06
N SER A 269 8.67 -32.56 -11.57
CA SER A 269 8.45 -34.01 -11.63
C SER A 269 6.97 -34.37 -11.73
N ALA A 270 6.69 -35.57 -12.18
CA ALA A 270 5.37 -36.20 -12.10
C ALA A 270 5.50 -37.63 -11.58
N ALA A 271 4.43 -38.11 -10.95
CA ALA A 271 4.34 -39.45 -10.46
C ALA A 271 4.18 -40.47 -11.63
N VAL A 272 5.00 -41.52 -11.64
CA VAL A 272 4.85 -42.66 -12.53
C VAL A 272 4.45 -43.87 -11.69
N VAL A 273 3.26 -44.37 -11.96
CA VAL A 273 2.72 -45.57 -11.28
C VAL A 273 3.29 -46.78 -11.97
N THR A 274 4.03 -47.61 -11.23
CA THR A 274 4.49 -48.95 -11.65
C THR A 274 3.66 -50.01 -10.95
N LYS A 275 3.79 -51.30 -11.34
CA LYS A 275 2.97 -52.37 -10.76
C LYS A 275 3.01 -52.41 -9.23
N ASP A 276 4.19 -52.11 -8.63
CA ASP A 276 4.43 -52.30 -7.20
C ASP A 276 4.77 -50.99 -6.44
N SER A 277 4.93 -49.86 -7.15
CA SER A 277 5.39 -48.63 -6.53
C SER A 277 5.04 -47.39 -7.34
N VAL A 278 5.10 -46.23 -6.68
CA VAL A 278 5.04 -44.92 -7.32
C VAL A 278 6.40 -44.26 -7.20
N VAL A 279 6.97 -43.92 -8.35
CA VAL A 279 8.26 -43.20 -8.45
C VAL A 279 8.02 -41.85 -9.14
N PHE A 280 8.83 -40.86 -8.79
CA PHE A 280 8.82 -39.59 -9.49
C PHE A 280 9.93 -39.51 -10.51
N ARG A 281 9.60 -38.96 -11.67
CA ARG A 281 10.57 -38.70 -12.76
C ARG A 281 10.50 -37.25 -13.16
N GLU A 282 11.57 -36.74 -13.74
CA GLU A 282 11.60 -35.40 -14.29
C GLU A 282 10.51 -35.23 -15.33
N PHE A 283 9.72 -34.12 -15.15
CA PHE A 283 8.59 -33.78 -16.00
C PHE A 283 8.45 -32.27 -16.03
N ARG A 284 8.85 -31.64 -17.14
CA ARG A 284 8.86 -30.18 -17.30
C ARG A 284 7.67 -29.69 -18.11
N SER A 285 6.46 -29.95 -17.63
CA SER A 285 5.23 -29.50 -18.26
C SER A 285 4.23 -29.04 -17.21
N LEU A 286 3.11 -28.51 -17.69
CA LEU A 286 2.02 -27.96 -16.86
C LEU A 286 1.67 -28.93 -15.72
N GLY A 287 1.61 -28.37 -14.51
CA GLY A 287 1.25 -29.10 -13.30
C GLY A 287 2.39 -29.89 -12.65
N ALA A 288 3.62 -29.92 -13.21
CA ALA A 288 4.76 -30.57 -12.55
C ALA A 288 4.94 -30.09 -11.10
N VAL A 289 5.31 -31.01 -10.22
CA VAL A 289 5.42 -30.82 -8.78
C VAL A 289 6.87 -30.90 -8.29
N HIS A 290 7.15 -30.32 -7.14
CA HIS A 290 8.35 -30.68 -6.37
C HIS A 290 8.16 -32.06 -5.77
N SER A 291 9.15 -32.93 -5.91
CA SER A 291 9.18 -34.19 -5.23
C SER A 291 10.56 -34.52 -4.64
N ALA A 292 10.59 -35.24 -3.54
CA ALA A 292 11.84 -35.70 -2.93
C ALA A 292 11.76 -37.18 -2.55
N ARG A 293 12.86 -37.89 -2.77
CA ARG A 293 13.06 -39.23 -2.22
C ARG A 293 13.68 -39.06 -0.84
N VAL A 294 13.04 -39.59 0.18
CA VAL A 294 13.43 -39.38 1.57
C VAL A 294 13.56 -40.69 2.29
N ARG A 295 14.43 -40.71 3.32
CA ARG A 295 14.55 -41.75 4.32
C ARG A 295 14.30 -41.13 5.69
N ALA A 296 13.39 -41.71 6.46
CA ALA A 296 13.03 -41.26 7.79
C ALA A 296 13.34 -42.39 8.79
N ALA A 297 14.10 -42.08 9.84
CA ALA A 297 14.43 -43.01 10.93
C ALA A 297 13.92 -42.43 12.24
N ASN A 298 13.23 -43.25 13.03
CA ASN A 298 12.77 -42.88 14.37
C ASN A 298 13.96 -42.84 15.33
N LEU A 299 14.14 -41.72 16.06
CA LEU A 299 15.24 -41.58 17.00
C LEU A 299 15.05 -42.37 18.29
N ASP A 300 13.83 -42.64 18.69
CA ASP A 300 13.50 -43.47 19.87
C ASP A 300 13.56 -44.98 19.55
N PHE A 301 13.29 -45.31 18.27
CA PHE A 301 13.26 -46.71 17.76
C PHE A 301 14.06 -46.81 16.45
N PRO A 302 15.39 -46.86 16.50
CA PRO A 302 16.27 -46.79 15.30
C PRO A 302 16.04 -47.88 14.24
N GLN A 303 15.40 -48.98 14.60
CA GLN A 303 14.98 -50.04 13.66
C GLN A 303 13.78 -49.63 12.79
N GLU A 304 12.98 -48.62 13.24
CA GLU A 304 11.90 -48.11 12.44
C GLU A 304 12.43 -47.12 11.39
N VAL A 305 12.66 -47.65 10.19
CA VAL A 305 13.12 -46.84 9.05
C VAL A 305 12.12 -46.95 7.92
N VAL A 306 11.65 -45.82 7.43
CA VAL A 306 10.73 -45.71 6.30
C VAL A 306 11.41 -44.91 5.19
N SER A 307 11.27 -45.39 3.94
CA SER A 307 11.81 -44.69 2.76
C SER A 307 10.76 -44.62 1.67
N GLY A 308 10.70 -43.46 0.98
CA GLY A 308 9.74 -43.28 -0.10
C GLY A 308 9.81 -41.92 -0.73
N TRP A 309 8.84 -41.63 -1.59
CA TRP A 309 8.70 -40.34 -2.25
C TRP A 309 7.63 -39.50 -1.55
N VAL A 310 7.92 -38.22 -1.44
CA VAL A 310 6.98 -37.17 -1.04
C VAL A 310 6.90 -36.11 -2.12
N SER A 311 5.74 -35.45 -2.30
CA SER A 311 5.58 -34.34 -3.25
C SER A 311 4.65 -33.27 -2.75
N SER A 312 4.84 -32.03 -3.22
CA SER A 312 4.03 -30.87 -2.86
C SER A 312 2.61 -30.92 -3.43
N GLY A 313 2.39 -31.67 -4.51
CA GLY A 313 1.17 -31.55 -5.30
C GLY A 313 1.17 -30.29 -6.18
N SER A 314 0.14 -30.15 -7.00
CA SER A 314 -0.18 -28.99 -7.86
C SER A 314 -1.66 -28.97 -8.17
N HIS A 315 -2.14 -28.00 -8.95
CA HIS A 315 -3.52 -27.97 -9.45
C HIS A 315 -3.89 -29.14 -10.37
N VAL A 316 -2.90 -29.87 -10.90
CA VAL A 316 -3.10 -31.05 -11.77
C VAL A 316 -2.88 -32.35 -11.01
N PHE A 317 -1.84 -32.42 -10.17
CA PHE A 317 -1.45 -33.64 -9.49
C PHE A 317 -1.62 -33.50 -7.98
N PRO A 318 -2.22 -34.51 -7.29
CA PRO A 318 -2.34 -34.50 -5.84
C PRO A 318 -0.98 -34.59 -5.17
N TYR A 319 -0.84 -34.04 -3.96
CA TYR A 319 0.35 -34.21 -3.14
C TYR A 319 0.52 -35.69 -2.72
N ARG A 320 1.76 -36.10 -2.48
CA ARG A 320 2.07 -37.42 -1.95
C ARG A 320 2.78 -37.30 -0.61
N SER A 321 2.23 -37.98 0.40
CA SER A 321 2.83 -38.11 1.72
C SER A 321 3.56 -39.45 1.88
N LEU A 322 4.56 -39.49 2.77
CA LEU A 322 5.17 -40.71 3.25
C LEU A 322 4.65 -41.03 4.65
N ARG A 323 3.93 -42.14 4.79
CA ARG A 323 3.40 -42.59 6.09
C ARG A 323 4.58 -43.05 6.96
N LEU A 324 4.72 -42.43 8.13
CA LEU A 324 5.74 -42.75 9.12
C LEU A 324 5.22 -43.77 10.14
N THR A 325 4.01 -43.51 10.64
CA THR A 325 3.26 -44.40 11.54
C THR A 325 1.76 -44.35 11.15
N ASP A 326 0.91 -45.08 11.87
CA ASP A 326 -0.52 -45.03 11.66
C ASP A 326 -1.11 -43.63 11.89
N SER A 327 -0.48 -42.81 12.74
CA SER A 327 -0.94 -41.48 13.11
C SER A 327 -0.16 -40.33 12.48
N LEU A 328 1.01 -40.58 11.89
CA LEU A 328 1.93 -39.55 11.39
C LEU A 328 2.35 -39.78 9.94
N SER A 329 2.41 -38.69 9.19
CA SER A 329 2.94 -38.69 7.82
C SER A 329 3.93 -37.53 7.61
N LEU A 330 4.98 -37.78 6.83
CA LEU A 330 5.85 -36.76 6.30
C LEU A 330 5.23 -36.22 5.01
N VAL A 331 5.11 -34.89 4.91
CA VAL A 331 4.58 -34.19 3.75
C VAL A 331 5.55 -33.11 3.29
N MET A 332 5.45 -32.76 2.02
CA MET A 332 6.13 -31.61 1.44
C MET A 332 5.10 -30.49 1.28
N ALA A 333 5.37 -29.34 1.90
CA ALA A 333 4.56 -28.13 1.67
C ALA A 333 4.79 -27.60 0.25
N GLU A 334 3.77 -26.99 -0.31
CA GLU A 334 3.94 -26.21 -1.53
C GLU A 334 4.95 -25.07 -1.28
N PRO A 335 5.95 -24.86 -2.17
CA PRO A 335 6.93 -23.81 -1.97
C PRO A 335 6.31 -22.42 -1.93
N ASP A 336 6.73 -21.61 -0.97
CA ASP A 336 6.33 -20.21 -0.91
C ASP A 336 6.96 -19.43 -2.08
N PRO A 337 6.21 -18.54 -2.75
CA PRO A 337 6.76 -17.67 -3.79
C PRO A 337 7.75 -16.67 -3.17
N LYS A 338 8.98 -16.62 -3.70
CA LYS A 338 10.00 -15.65 -3.32
C LYS A 338 9.88 -14.36 -4.14
N GLN A 339 9.66 -14.50 -5.42
CA GLN A 339 9.52 -13.40 -6.36
C GLN A 339 8.77 -13.90 -7.59
N TYR A 340 7.92 -13.06 -8.16
CA TYR A 340 7.32 -13.32 -9.45
C TYR A 340 7.53 -12.16 -10.40
N SER A 341 7.55 -12.46 -11.70
CA SER A 341 7.90 -11.54 -12.76
C SER A 341 7.12 -11.84 -14.03
N SER A 342 6.86 -10.79 -14.81
CA SER A 342 6.26 -10.87 -16.12
C SER A 342 7.20 -10.29 -17.16
N GLN A 343 7.60 -11.11 -18.15
CA GLN A 343 8.26 -10.64 -19.36
C GLN A 343 7.18 -10.20 -20.34
N VAL A 344 7.23 -8.95 -20.78
CA VAL A 344 6.19 -8.34 -21.60
C VAL A 344 6.76 -7.63 -22.81
N TYR A 345 5.95 -7.55 -23.89
CA TYR A 345 6.09 -6.55 -24.93
C TYR A 345 5.10 -5.41 -24.67
N LEU A 346 5.54 -4.19 -24.92
CA LEU A 346 4.79 -2.95 -24.75
C LEU A 346 4.64 -2.29 -26.12
N TYR A 347 3.41 -2.07 -26.51
CA TYR A 347 3.07 -1.45 -27.80
C TYR A 347 2.54 -0.06 -27.54
N ALA A 348 3.21 0.94 -28.09
CA ALA A 348 2.79 2.33 -27.98
C ALA A 348 1.93 2.75 -29.18
N GLU A 349 1.10 3.78 -29.01
CA GLU A 349 0.23 4.32 -30.09
C GLU A 349 0.99 4.74 -31.36
N ASN A 350 2.26 5.13 -31.22
CA ASN A 350 3.12 5.50 -32.36
C ASN A 350 3.73 4.29 -33.09
N GLY A 351 3.37 3.05 -32.72
CA GLY A 351 3.86 1.82 -33.32
C GLY A 351 5.21 1.32 -32.78
N GLU A 352 5.82 2.00 -31.81
CA GLU A 352 7.03 1.51 -31.15
C GLU A 352 6.71 0.29 -30.26
N ILE A 353 7.61 -0.69 -30.28
CA ILE A 353 7.53 -1.92 -29.50
C ILE A 353 8.75 -2.01 -28.61
N ASP A 354 8.53 -2.09 -27.31
CA ASP A 354 9.56 -2.28 -26.30
C ASP A 354 9.39 -3.63 -25.61
N SER A 355 10.48 -4.19 -25.08
CA SER A 355 10.44 -5.38 -24.25
C SER A 355 10.93 -5.06 -22.84
N ALA A 356 10.25 -5.57 -21.82
CA ALA A 356 10.61 -5.32 -20.44
C ALA A 356 10.25 -6.51 -19.53
N THR A 357 10.87 -6.52 -18.35
CA THR A 357 10.50 -7.44 -17.26
C THR A 357 9.94 -6.63 -16.10
N ILE A 358 8.72 -6.93 -15.73
CA ILE A 358 8.03 -6.32 -14.58
C ILE A 358 8.22 -7.27 -13.40
N LEU A 359 8.78 -6.77 -12.30
CA LEU A 359 9.03 -7.52 -11.07
C LEU A 359 8.06 -7.07 -9.98
N VAL A 360 7.67 -7.99 -9.10
CA VAL A 360 6.94 -7.61 -7.88
C VAL A 360 7.77 -6.62 -7.05
N ASN A 361 7.14 -5.61 -6.49
CA ASN A 361 7.76 -4.52 -5.72
C ASN A 361 8.78 -3.64 -6.48
N LYS A 362 8.90 -3.79 -7.81
CA LYS A 362 9.75 -2.95 -8.66
C LYS A 362 8.98 -2.57 -9.93
N PRO A 363 8.21 -1.47 -9.89
CA PRO A 363 7.39 -1.06 -11.02
C PRO A 363 8.26 -0.69 -12.23
N LEU A 364 7.76 -1.04 -13.41
CA LEU A 364 8.30 -0.56 -14.68
C LEU A 364 7.78 0.85 -14.93
N ARG A 365 8.69 1.77 -15.26
CA ARG A 365 8.30 3.12 -15.71
C ARG A 365 8.32 3.17 -17.23
N TYR A 366 7.14 3.41 -17.82
CA TYR A 366 6.98 3.48 -19.27
C TYR A 366 6.07 4.64 -19.66
N ARG A 367 6.58 5.61 -20.44
CA ARG A 367 5.85 6.79 -20.98
C ARG A 367 4.99 7.52 -19.93
N GLY A 368 5.55 7.71 -18.73
CA GLY A 368 4.87 8.37 -17.60
C GLY A 368 3.91 7.47 -16.81
N TRP A 369 3.73 6.22 -17.20
CA TRP A 369 3.05 5.19 -16.43
C TRP A 369 4.00 4.43 -15.54
N TYR A 370 3.54 4.07 -14.35
CA TYR A 370 4.15 3.06 -13.49
C TYR A 370 3.33 1.78 -13.61
N ILE A 371 3.95 0.71 -14.08
CA ILE A 371 3.31 -0.59 -14.31
C ILE A 371 3.80 -1.54 -13.23
N TYR A 372 2.89 -1.96 -12.36
CA TYR A 372 3.15 -2.85 -11.24
C TYR A 372 2.70 -4.26 -11.56
N GLN A 373 3.47 -5.25 -11.15
CA GLN A 373 3.05 -6.64 -11.07
C GLN A 373 2.16 -6.81 -9.84
N LEU A 374 0.85 -7.00 -10.01
CA LEU A 374 -0.10 -7.05 -8.91
C LEU A 374 -0.38 -8.49 -8.44
N SER A 375 -0.76 -9.36 -9.38
CA SER A 375 -1.17 -10.72 -9.08
C SER A 375 -0.97 -11.66 -10.28
N TYR A 376 -1.33 -12.92 -10.10
CA TYR A 376 -1.31 -13.96 -11.12
C TYR A 376 -2.40 -15.00 -10.79
N ASN A 377 -2.63 -15.98 -11.66
CA ASN A 377 -3.55 -17.07 -11.34
C ASN A 377 -2.93 -18.01 -10.28
N ARG A 378 -3.36 -17.81 -9.02
CA ARG A 378 -2.83 -18.55 -7.86
C ARG A 378 -3.13 -20.04 -7.90
N GLU A 379 -4.22 -20.46 -8.53
CA GLU A 379 -4.58 -21.88 -8.66
C GLU A 379 -3.56 -22.61 -9.52
N GLN A 380 -3.07 -21.99 -10.59
CA GLN A 380 -2.03 -22.53 -11.45
C GLN A 380 -0.60 -22.36 -10.87
N GLY A 381 -0.43 -21.47 -9.88
CA GLY A 381 0.87 -21.22 -9.27
C GLY A 381 1.93 -20.79 -10.30
N ARG A 382 3.08 -21.47 -10.30
CA ARG A 382 4.19 -21.21 -11.26
C ARG A 382 3.84 -21.52 -12.72
N TRP A 383 2.70 -22.13 -12.98
CA TRP A 383 2.18 -22.44 -14.31
C TRP A 383 1.15 -21.43 -14.80
N SER A 384 1.01 -20.32 -14.09
CA SER A 384 0.07 -19.28 -14.48
C SER A 384 0.39 -18.76 -15.88
N THR A 385 -0.61 -18.76 -16.75
CA THR A 385 -0.57 -18.11 -18.05
C THR A 385 -1.06 -16.67 -17.97
N MET A 386 -1.57 -16.24 -16.80
CA MET A 386 -2.13 -14.93 -16.57
C MET A 386 -1.28 -14.09 -15.61
N SER A 387 -1.13 -12.82 -15.94
CA SER A 387 -0.56 -11.81 -15.06
C SER A 387 -1.52 -10.64 -14.91
N GLU A 388 -1.78 -10.21 -13.68
CA GLU A 388 -2.55 -9.01 -13.39
C GLU A 388 -1.58 -7.85 -13.14
N LEU A 389 -1.72 -6.80 -13.97
CA LEU A 389 -0.90 -5.61 -13.92
C LEU A 389 -1.73 -4.42 -13.44
N GLU A 390 -1.10 -3.52 -12.71
CA GLU A 390 -1.70 -2.25 -12.33
C GLU A 390 -0.90 -1.11 -12.97
N LEU A 391 -1.60 -0.30 -13.77
CA LEU A 391 -1.03 0.87 -14.44
C LEU A 391 -1.47 2.12 -13.68
N VAL A 392 -0.49 2.86 -13.16
CA VAL A 392 -0.73 4.08 -12.39
C VAL A 392 -0.04 5.26 -13.07
N LYS A 393 -0.79 6.35 -13.24
CA LYS A 393 -0.23 7.64 -13.67
C LYS A 393 -0.68 8.72 -12.70
N ASP A 394 0.29 9.40 -12.11
CA ASP A 394 0.09 10.51 -11.18
C ASP A 394 1.08 11.64 -11.52
N ASP A 395 0.56 12.67 -12.17
CA ASP A 395 1.36 13.79 -12.64
C ASP A 395 1.76 14.73 -11.48
N TRP A 396 1.10 14.65 -10.30
CA TRP A 396 1.35 15.48 -9.11
C TRP A 396 2.31 14.85 -8.09
N LEU A 397 2.67 13.58 -8.25
CA LEU A 397 3.46 12.80 -7.30
C LEU A 397 4.81 13.44 -6.97
N TYR A 398 5.45 14.08 -7.95
CA TYR A 398 6.71 14.80 -7.72
C TYR A 398 6.56 15.97 -6.74
N GLY A 399 5.42 16.66 -6.78
CA GLY A 399 5.11 17.71 -5.81
C GLY A 399 4.98 17.13 -4.39
N VAL A 400 4.32 15.99 -4.24
CA VAL A 400 4.23 15.29 -2.95
C VAL A 400 5.61 14.91 -2.42
N TYR A 401 6.45 14.29 -3.24
CA TYR A 401 7.82 13.92 -2.85
C TYR A 401 8.69 15.12 -2.49
N THR A 402 8.54 16.24 -3.20
CA THR A 402 9.22 17.49 -2.86
C THR A 402 8.81 17.96 -1.47
N GLY A 403 7.51 17.96 -1.17
CA GLY A 403 7.00 18.31 0.15
C GLY A 403 7.55 17.40 1.26
N ILE A 404 7.54 16.09 1.04
CA ILE A 404 8.11 15.11 1.99
C ILE A 404 9.62 15.33 2.18
N GLY A 405 10.36 15.58 1.11
CA GLY A 405 11.79 15.89 1.17
C GLY A 405 12.09 17.11 2.05
N LEU A 406 11.33 18.19 1.87
CA LEU A 406 11.44 19.41 2.71
C LEU A 406 11.09 19.12 4.17
N LEU A 407 10.07 18.30 4.46
CA LEU A 407 9.73 17.85 5.81
C LEU A 407 10.90 17.13 6.47
N LEU A 408 11.52 16.18 5.77
CA LEU A 408 12.65 15.39 6.29
C LEU A 408 13.86 16.28 6.57
N ILE A 409 14.19 17.23 5.66
CA ILE A 409 15.28 18.18 5.86
C ILE A 409 14.97 19.09 7.05
N GLY A 410 13.77 19.64 7.13
CA GLY A 410 13.35 20.49 8.24
C GLY A 410 13.37 19.74 9.58
N ALA A 411 12.95 18.47 9.62
CA ALA A 411 13.04 17.63 10.81
C ALA A 411 14.50 17.39 11.21
N ALA A 412 15.38 17.03 10.25
CA ALA A 412 16.80 16.85 10.53
C ALA A 412 17.46 18.13 11.10
N MET A 413 17.12 19.30 10.55
CA MET A 413 17.61 20.59 11.07
C MET A 413 17.14 20.86 12.51
N LEU A 414 15.90 20.43 12.88
CA LEU A 414 15.41 20.59 14.25
C LEU A 414 16.13 19.66 15.24
N PHE A 415 16.40 18.41 14.84
CA PHE A 415 17.07 17.42 15.70
C PHE A 415 18.57 17.68 15.84
N LEU A 416 19.23 18.12 14.78
CA LEU A 416 20.68 18.37 14.74
C LEU A 416 21.05 19.80 15.16
N GLY A 417 20.06 20.70 15.31
CA GLY A 417 20.27 22.08 15.70
C GLY A 417 20.71 22.22 17.17
N PRO A 418 21.43 23.29 17.54
CA PRO A 418 21.88 23.52 18.91
C PRO A 418 20.68 23.65 19.88
N ILE A 419 20.77 22.99 21.02
CA ILE A 419 19.78 23.09 22.10
C ILE A 419 19.81 24.53 22.65
N PRO A 420 18.66 25.21 22.81
CA PRO A 420 18.62 26.58 23.34
C PRO A 420 19.26 26.65 24.74
N ALA A 421 20.11 27.63 24.97
CA ALA A 421 20.83 27.84 26.23
C ALA A 421 19.90 27.94 27.46
N SER A 422 18.63 28.34 27.29
CA SER A 422 17.63 28.37 28.35
C SER A 422 17.22 26.98 28.89
N THR A 423 17.50 25.89 28.16
CA THR A 423 17.24 24.53 28.59
C THR A 423 18.47 23.93 29.32
N GLN A 424 19.66 24.44 29.05
CA GLN A 424 20.88 24.07 29.78
C GLN A 424 20.89 24.65 31.21
N ALA A 425 20.49 25.90 31.38
CA ALA A 425 20.43 26.53 32.70
C ALA A 425 19.45 25.84 33.69
N LYS A 426 18.38 25.22 33.18
CA LYS A 426 17.45 24.44 34.02
C LYS A 426 17.92 23.02 34.37
N ARG A 427 18.93 22.50 33.69
CA ARG A 427 19.53 21.19 34.02
C ARG A 427 20.68 21.31 35.05
N GLU A 428 21.39 22.45 35.06
CA GLU A 428 22.45 22.72 36.02
C GLU A 428 21.92 23.11 37.41
N ASP A 429 20.64 23.53 37.54
CA ASP A 429 19.99 23.80 38.82
C ASP A 429 19.31 22.55 39.46
N HIS A 430 19.44 21.36 38.88
CA HIS A 430 18.86 20.11 39.39
C HIS A 430 19.88 18.98 39.63
N ASP A 431 21.20 19.21 39.43
CA ASP A 431 22.31 18.38 39.83
C ASP A 431 23.07 19.05 41.01
#